data_7d2b3465b62fd3b262e0103cdd080d45
#
_entry.id   7d2b3465b62fd3b262e0103cdd080d45
#
_cell.length_a   1.000
_cell.length_b   1.000
_cell.length_c   1.000
_cell.angle_alpha   90.00
_cell.angle_beta   90.00
_cell.angle_gamma   90.00
#
_symmetry.space_group_name_H-M   'P 1'
#
loop_
_entity.id
_entity.type
_entity.pdbx_description
1 polymer ?
#
loop_
_entity_poly.entity_id
_entity_poly.type
_entity_poly.pdbx_seq_one_letter_code
_entity_poly.pdbx_strand_id
1 'polypeptide(L)'
;EPLKAFGRWLASFGIGFLCPNSFVLKDRITYTSPVSRDDYERIHVMRSAELANAAARLTEVPGFDGRYIVAGTSEGGVAAARFQAPKGQAECARMIFSWSCEDNYHVAAHRTAIPQDMPVLNVMSAADKFFSQANSWLDNPSALGHAGRTLANHTDASIVLIPGAPHTLFALPQTQSAVEGFLERVLEL
;
A
#
# COMPACT_ATOMS: atom_id res chain seq x y z
N GLU A 1 -11.53 8.40 8.69
CA GLU A 1 -12.84 7.89 8.26
C GLU A 1 -12.82 7.09 6.93
N PRO A 2 -12.06 7.45 5.86
CA PRO A 2 -12.05 6.67 4.61
C PRO A 2 -11.64 5.20 4.79
N LEU A 3 -10.63 4.92 5.62
CA LEU A 3 -10.20 3.55 5.91
C LEU A 3 -11.26 2.72 6.64
N LYS A 4 -12.02 3.32 7.55
CA LYS A 4 -13.13 2.62 8.22
C LYS A 4 -14.27 2.29 7.26
N ALA A 5 -14.58 3.21 6.34
CA ALA A 5 -15.58 2.97 5.30
C ALA A 5 -15.12 1.84 4.35
N PHE A 6 -13.87 1.86 3.95
CA PHE A 6 -13.27 0.81 3.13
C PHE A 6 -13.29 -0.56 3.84
N GLY A 7 -12.93 -0.62 5.13
CA GLY A 7 -13.02 -1.84 5.92
C GLY A 7 -14.45 -2.39 6.04
N ARG A 8 -15.46 -1.52 6.23
CA ARG A 8 -16.87 -1.96 6.22
C ARG A 8 -17.32 -2.49 4.86
N TRP A 9 -16.83 -1.88 3.79
CA TRP A 9 -17.09 -2.35 2.43
C TRP A 9 -16.45 -3.73 2.18
N LEU A 10 -15.19 -3.95 2.60
CA LEU A 10 -14.55 -5.27 2.53
C LEU A 10 -15.31 -6.33 3.37
N ALA A 11 -15.84 -5.94 4.52
CA ALA A 11 -16.61 -6.85 5.37
C ALA A 11 -17.91 -7.33 4.68
N SER A 12 -18.48 -6.59 3.72
CA SER A 12 -19.63 -7.04 2.94
C SER A 12 -19.31 -8.22 1.99
N PHE A 13 -18.03 -8.46 1.72
CA PHE A 13 -17.52 -9.64 1.00
C PHE A 13 -17.01 -10.76 1.94
N GLY A 14 -17.24 -10.62 3.25
CA GLY A 14 -16.74 -11.58 4.24
C GLY A 14 -15.25 -11.43 4.56
N ILE A 15 -14.61 -10.31 4.15
CA ILE A 15 -13.18 -10.08 4.35
C ILE A 15 -12.97 -9.24 5.61
N GLY A 16 -12.21 -9.80 6.58
CA GLY A 16 -11.79 -9.07 7.77
C GLY A 16 -10.80 -7.94 7.43
N PHE A 17 -10.85 -6.82 8.17
CA PHE A 17 -9.96 -5.68 7.96
C PHE A 17 -9.26 -5.30 9.26
N LEU A 18 -7.95 -5.49 9.31
CA LEU A 18 -7.08 -5.09 10.42
C LEU A 18 -6.23 -3.88 9.99
N CYS A 19 -6.36 -2.77 10.70
CA CYS A 19 -5.61 -1.56 10.41
C CYS A 19 -4.96 -1.00 11.68
N PRO A 20 -3.62 -1.09 11.81
CA PRO A 20 -2.90 -0.47 12.92
C PRO A 20 -3.13 1.06 12.94
N ASN A 21 -3.35 1.62 14.11
CA ASN A 21 -3.55 3.06 14.29
C ASN A 21 -2.28 3.73 14.84
N SER A 22 -1.37 4.11 13.96
CA SER A 22 -0.13 4.80 14.33
C SER A 22 -0.34 6.18 14.97
N PHE A 23 -1.53 6.79 14.82
CA PHE A 23 -1.81 8.09 15.41
C PHE A 23 -1.97 8.06 16.95
N VAL A 24 -2.05 6.88 17.55
CA VAL A 24 -2.05 6.73 19.01
C VAL A 24 -0.63 6.67 19.61
N LEU A 25 0.39 6.53 18.76
CA LEU A 25 1.78 6.51 19.20
C LEU A 25 2.20 7.92 19.62
N LYS A 26 2.69 8.06 20.85
CA LYS A 26 3.12 9.36 21.42
C LYS A 26 4.30 9.97 20.68
N ASP A 27 5.18 9.12 20.14
CA ASP A 27 6.42 9.53 19.49
C ASP A 27 6.29 9.56 17.95
N ARG A 28 5.06 9.49 17.43
CA ARG A 28 4.85 9.60 16.00
C ARG A 28 5.30 10.96 15.50
N ILE A 29 6.18 10.96 14.50
CA ILE A 29 6.56 12.18 13.78
C ILE A 29 5.35 12.69 13.01
N THR A 30 4.95 13.93 13.28
CA THR A 30 3.96 14.68 12.48
C THR A 30 4.70 15.67 11.59
N TYR A 31 4.28 15.78 10.33
CA TYR A 31 4.99 16.61 9.36
C TYR A 31 4.06 17.15 8.26
N THR A 32 4.55 18.15 7.56
CA THR A 32 4.00 18.61 6.28
C THR A 32 5.10 18.42 5.23
N SER A 33 4.79 17.67 4.17
CA SER A 33 5.75 17.44 3.09
C SER A 33 6.14 18.73 2.35
N PRO A 34 7.41 18.86 1.92
CA PRO A 34 8.50 17.90 2.11
C PRO A 34 9.21 18.04 3.47
N VAL A 35 9.76 16.93 3.98
CA VAL A 35 10.72 16.91 5.10
C VAL A 35 12.02 16.24 4.65
N SER A 36 13.00 16.10 5.56
CA SER A 36 14.25 15.42 5.22
C SER A 36 14.01 13.94 4.87
N ARG A 37 14.89 13.37 4.03
CA ARG A 37 14.84 11.93 3.70
C ARG A 37 15.01 11.05 4.93
N ASP A 38 15.81 11.48 5.90
CA ASP A 38 16.01 10.76 7.15
C ASP A 38 14.72 10.74 8.00
N ASP A 39 13.98 11.83 8.04
CA ASP A 39 12.68 11.89 8.72
C ASP A 39 11.66 10.97 8.03
N TYR A 40 11.60 10.99 6.71
CA TYR A 40 10.76 10.03 5.98
C TYR A 40 11.14 8.58 6.28
N GLU A 41 12.43 8.25 6.26
CA GLU A 41 12.87 6.87 6.52
C GLU A 41 12.54 6.43 7.97
N ARG A 42 12.64 7.33 8.96
CA ARG A 42 12.18 7.03 10.33
C ARG A 42 10.69 6.72 10.39
N ILE A 43 9.87 7.45 9.63
CA ILE A 43 8.44 7.17 9.53
C ILE A 43 8.21 5.82 8.84
N HIS A 44 8.92 5.52 7.76
CA HIS A 44 8.80 4.24 7.05
C HIS A 44 9.21 3.05 7.89
N VAL A 45 10.26 3.18 8.72
CA VAL A 45 10.68 2.16 9.68
C VAL A 45 9.58 1.91 10.71
N MET A 46 8.99 2.97 11.26
CA MET A 46 7.87 2.87 12.20
C MET A 46 6.67 2.15 11.55
N ARG A 47 6.25 2.58 10.34
CA ARG A 47 5.12 1.98 9.63
C ARG A 47 5.36 0.52 9.28
N SER A 48 6.60 0.16 8.91
CA SER A 48 6.99 -1.23 8.64
C SER A 48 6.93 -2.09 9.91
N ALA A 49 7.36 -1.55 11.04
CA ALA A 49 7.28 -2.24 12.33
C ALA A 49 5.82 -2.47 12.78
N GLU A 50 4.93 -1.50 12.59
CA GLU A 50 3.49 -1.64 12.86
C GLU A 50 2.87 -2.76 12.01
N LEU A 51 3.19 -2.80 10.73
CA LEU A 51 2.68 -3.81 9.81
C LEU A 51 3.20 -5.20 10.19
N ALA A 52 4.49 -5.33 10.47
CA ALA A 52 5.09 -6.59 10.92
C ALA A 52 4.48 -7.10 12.24
N ASN A 53 4.24 -6.19 13.19
CA ASN A 53 3.59 -6.54 14.46
C ASN A 53 2.14 -6.97 14.25
N ALA A 54 1.38 -6.31 13.38
CA ALA A 54 0.03 -6.71 13.04
C ALA A 54 0.00 -8.10 12.38
N ALA A 55 0.89 -8.34 11.42
CA ALA A 55 1.00 -9.64 10.74
C ALA A 55 1.37 -10.78 11.70
N ALA A 56 2.28 -10.53 12.66
CA ALA A 56 2.67 -11.52 13.66
C ALA A 56 1.51 -11.93 14.60
N ARG A 57 0.46 -11.12 14.69
CA ARG A 57 -0.70 -11.33 15.57
C ARG A 57 -1.98 -11.74 14.84
N LEU A 58 -1.93 -12.03 13.56
CA LEU A 58 -3.11 -12.41 12.78
C LEU A 58 -3.83 -13.65 13.34
N THR A 59 -3.08 -14.60 13.90
CA THR A 59 -3.66 -15.80 14.53
C THR A 59 -4.48 -15.50 15.79
N GLU A 60 -4.34 -14.32 16.39
CA GLU A 60 -5.15 -13.87 17.52
C GLU A 60 -6.52 -13.29 17.07
N VAL A 61 -6.70 -13.06 15.76
CA VAL A 61 -7.93 -12.48 15.22
C VAL A 61 -9.01 -13.55 15.11
N PRO A 62 -10.18 -13.40 15.77
CA PRO A 62 -11.25 -14.37 15.66
C PRO A 62 -11.72 -14.56 14.21
N GLY A 63 -11.83 -15.80 13.76
CA GLY A 63 -12.26 -16.14 12.41
C GLY A 63 -11.17 -16.03 11.33
N PHE A 64 -9.92 -15.78 11.71
CA PHE A 64 -8.81 -15.81 10.75
C PHE A 64 -8.62 -17.21 10.19
N ASP A 65 -8.69 -17.36 8.87
CA ASP A 65 -8.61 -18.64 8.16
C ASP A 65 -7.17 -19.03 7.74
N GLY A 66 -6.18 -18.21 8.10
CA GLY A 66 -4.77 -18.42 7.75
C GLY A 66 -4.31 -17.65 6.51
N ARG A 67 -5.22 -17.07 5.73
CA ARG A 67 -4.91 -16.29 4.53
C ARG A 67 -5.00 -14.80 4.81
N TYR A 68 -4.11 -13.99 4.24
CA TYR A 68 -4.19 -12.54 4.35
C TYR A 68 -3.62 -11.83 3.13
N ILE A 69 -4.05 -10.59 2.96
CA ILE A 69 -3.56 -9.66 1.95
C ILE A 69 -2.94 -8.48 2.66
N VAL A 70 -1.73 -8.11 2.26
CA VAL A 70 -1.09 -6.90 2.76
C VAL A 70 -1.48 -5.71 1.89
N ALA A 71 -1.99 -4.67 2.52
CA ALA A 71 -2.39 -3.44 1.84
C ALA A 71 -1.85 -2.19 2.51
N GLY A 72 -1.59 -1.15 1.72
CA GLY A 72 -1.15 0.12 2.26
C GLY A 72 -1.35 1.30 1.32
N THR A 73 -1.49 2.49 1.89
CA THR A 73 -1.63 3.74 1.13
C THR A 73 -0.58 4.75 1.56
N SER A 74 0.02 5.47 0.60
CA SER A 74 1.01 6.51 0.87
C SER A 74 2.18 5.97 1.71
N GLU A 75 2.42 6.48 2.94
CA GLU A 75 3.39 5.89 3.88
C GLU A 75 3.15 4.39 4.12
N GLY A 76 1.89 4.00 4.27
CA GLY A 76 1.50 2.59 4.40
C GLY A 76 1.76 1.79 3.12
N GLY A 77 1.70 2.43 1.96
CA GLY A 77 2.07 1.85 0.67
C GLY A 77 3.56 1.51 0.60
N VAL A 78 4.43 2.39 1.14
CA VAL A 78 5.86 2.11 1.29
C VAL A 78 6.08 0.90 2.20
N ALA A 79 5.42 0.87 3.37
CA ALA A 79 5.53 -0.24 4.32
C ALA A 79 5.03 -1.56 3.69
N ALA A 80 3.90 -1.53 3.01
CA ALA A 80 3.35 -2.69 2.31
C ALA A 80 4.29 -3.17 1.19
N ALA A 81 4.86 -2.27 0.38
CA ALA A 81 5.79 -2.62 -0.69
C ALA A 81 7.09 -3.25 -0.15
N ARG A 82 7.56 -2.84 1.03
CA ARG A 82 8.77 -3.35 1.69
C ARG A 82 8.53 -4.58 2.57
N PHE A 83 7.28 -4.92 2.84
CA PHE A 83 6.93 -6.00 3.75
C PHE A 83 7.49 -7.35 3.26
N GLN A 84 8.01 -8.13 4.21
CA GLN A 84 8.45 -9.50 4.00
C GLN A 84 7.67 -10.38 4.99
N ALA A 85 6.85 -11.26 4.45
CA ALA A 85 6.03 -12.14 5.26
C ALA A 85 6.89 -13.04 6.16
N PRO A 86 6.53 -13.23 7.43
CA PRO A 86 7.16 -14.22 8.29
C PRO A 86 7.06 -15.62 7.66
N LYS A 87 8.10 -16.45 7.88
CA LYS A 87 8.10 -17.83 7.36
C LYS A 87 6.87 -18.58 7.86
N GLY A 88 6.21 -19.28 6.93
CA GLY A 88 5.05 -20.12 7.23
C GLY A 88 3.72 -19.38 7.28
N GLN A 89 3.69 -18.09 6.98
CA GLN A 89 2.44 -17.35 6.79
C GLN A 89 2.04 -17.33 5.31
N ALA A 90 0.73 -17.48 5.05
CA ALA A 90 0.15 -17.49 3.70
C ALA A 90 -0.32 -16.09 3.28
N GLU A 91 0.63 -15.22 2.91
CA GLU A 91 0.29 -13.98 2.21
C GLU A 91 -0.20 -14.33 0.80
N CYS A 92 -1.45 -13.94 0.46
CA CYS A 92 -2.08 -14.29 -0.81
C CYS A 92 -1.86 -13.25 -1.90
N ALA A 93 -1.74 -11.98 -1.52
CA ALA A 93 -1.61 -10.87 -2.46
C ALA A 93 -1.16 -9.59 -1.78
N ARG A 94 -0.87 -8.57 -2.58
CA ARG A 94 -0.50 -7.23 -2.11
C ARG A 94 -1.26 -6.13 -2.84
N MET A 95 -1.73 -5.13 -2.10
CA MET A 95 -2.39 -3.97 -2.67
C MET A 95 -1.68 -2.68 -2.25
N ILE A 96 -1.19 -1.92 -3.21
CA ILE A 96 -0.44 -0.68 -3.01
C ILE A 96 -1.25 0.48 -3.57
N PHE A 97 -1.69 1.36 -2.68
CA PHE A 97 -2.44 2.56 -3.04
C PHE A 97 -1.58 3.81 -2.86
N SER A 98 -1.68 4.74 -3.80
CA SER A 98 -1.03 6.05 -3.71
C SER A 98 0.45 5.98 -3.35
N TRP A 99 1.16 5.00 -3.92
CA TRP A 99 2.60 4.84 -3.83
C TRP A 99 3.13 4.23 -5.12
N SER A 100 4.08 4.94 -5.76
CA SER A 100 4.60 4.55 -7.09
C SER A 100 5.64 3.43 -7.06
N CYS A 101 6.12 3.02 -5.89
CA CYS A 101 7.23 2.08 -5.73
C CYS A 101 8.51 2.52 -6.47
N GLU A 102 8.78 3.81 -6.52
CA GLU A 102 9.94 4.41 -7.18
C GLU A 102 10.74 5.26 -6.20
N ASP A 103 12.05 5.40 -6.45
CA ASP A 103 12.91 6.33 -5.74
C ASP A 103 12.46 7.77 -6.04
N ASN A 104 12.42 8.60 -5.01
CA ASN A 104 12.00 10.00 -5.12
C ASN A 104 12.34 10.79 -3.84
N TYR A 105 11.83 12.02 -3.70
CA TYR A 105 12.06 12.85 -2.52
C TYR A 105 11.64 12.18 -1.20
N HIS A 106 10.61 11.35 -1.23
CA HIS A 106 10.02 10.68 -0.07
C HIS A 106 10.78 9.40 0.31
N VAL A 107 11.41 8.74 -0.66
CA VAL A 107 12.12 7.47 -0.49
C VAL A 107 13.37 7.45 -1.35
N ALA A 108 14.55 7.49 -0.73
CA ALA A 108 15.83 7.46 -1.45
C ALA A 108 16.10 6.11 -2.14
N ALA A 109 15.58 5.02 -1.57
CA ALA A 109 15.60 3.69 -2.16
C ALA A 109 14.28 2.98 -1.83
N HIS A 110 13.49 2.67 -2.83
CA HIS A 110 12.12 2.15 -2.61
C HIS A 110 12.13 0.78 -1.93
N ARG A 111 13.15 -0.06 -2.16
CA ARG A 111 13.36 -1.37 -1.53
C ARG A 111 12.12 -2.26 -1.58
N THR A 112 11.38 -2.20 -2.69
CA THR A 112 10.22 -3.06 -2.89
C THR A 112 10.65 -4.52 -2.83
N ALA A 113 9.98 -5.31 -1.97
CA ALA A 113 10.32 -6.70 -1.66
C ALA A 113 9.14 -7.64 -1.93
N ILE A 114 8.30 -7.31 -2.89
CA ILE A 114 7.17 -8.13 -3.30
C ILE A 114 7.69 -9.32 -4.11
N PRO A 115 7.36 -10.58 -3.76
CA PRO A 115 7.71 -11.74 -4.58
C PRO A 115 7.19 -11.63 -6.00
N GLN A 116 7.98 -12.09 -7.00
CA GLN A 116 7.63 -11.92 -8.42
C GLN A 116 6.39 -12.70 -8.85
N ASP A 117 6.07 -13.78 -8.16
CA ASP A 117 4.91 -14.64 -8.39
C ASP A 117 3.68 -14.23 -7.56
N MET A 118 3.82 -13.23 -6.68
CA MET A 118 2.71 -12.75 -5.87
C MET A 118 1.78 -11.84 -6.66
N PRO A 119 0.45 -12.06 -6.62
CA PRO A 119 -0.52 -11.13 -7.18
C PRO A 119 -0.40 -9.73 -6.55
N VAL A 120 -0.31 -8.70 -7.39
CA VAL A 120 -0.17 -7.30 -6.94
C VAL A 120 -1.15 -6.40 -7.65
N LEU A 121 -1.82 -5.55 -6.88
CA LEU A 121 -2.61 -4.43 -7.38
C LEU A 121 -1.95 -3.11 -6.95
N ASN A 122 -1.58 -2.27 -7.91
CA ASN A 122 -1.18 -0.88 -7.66
C ASN A 122 -2.24 0.08 -8.19
N VAL A 123 -2.82 0.91 -7.33
CA VAL A 123 -3.83 1.92 -7.71
C VAL A 123 -3.26 3.30 -7.42
N MET A 124 -3.23 4.16 -8.44
CA MET A 124 -2.67 5.51 -8.37
C MET A 124 -3.62 6.54 -8.97
N SER A 125 -3.55 7.77 -8.48
CA SER A 125 -4.00 8.91 -9.27
C SER A 125 -3.05 9.10 -10.45
N ALA A 126 -3.57 9.30 -11.67
CA ALA A 126 -2.75 9.52 -12.86
C ALA A 126 -1.88 10.79 -12.76
N ALA A 127 -2.27 11.74 -11.91
CA ALA A 127 -1.54 12.96 -11.61
C ALA A 127 -1.42 13.15 -10.08
N ASP A 128 -0.90 12.12 -9.41
CA ASP A 128 -0.74 12.14 -7.96
C ASP A 128 0.17 13.31 -7.54
N LYS A 129 -0.33 14.15 -6.64
CA LYS A 129 0.37 15.37 -6.22
C LYS A 129 1.66 15.14 -5.42
N PHE A 130 1.94 13.89 -5.02
CA PHE A 130 3.14 13.52 -4.27
C PHE A 130 4.10 12.65 -5.10
N PHE A 131 3.58 11.73 -5.91
CA PHE A 131 4.37 10.66 -6.53
C PHE A 131 4.31 10.62 -8.06
N SER A 132 3.80 11.68 -8.70
CA SER A 132 3.84 11.83 -10.16
C SER A 132 4.64 13.05 -10.57
N GLN A 133 4.87 13.24 -11.87
CA GLN A 133 5.53 14.42 -12.45
C GLN A 133 4.76 15.74 -12.20
N ALA A 134 3.53 15.67 -11.67
CA ALA A 134 2.81 16.84 -11.19
C ALA A 134 3.43 17.45 -9.91
N ASN A 135 4.28 16.70 -9.21
CA ASN A 135 4.99 17.16 -8.02
C ASN A 135 6.33 17.79 -8.39
N SER A 136 6.49 19.11 -8.14
CA SER A 136 7.75 19.83 -8.39
C SER A 136 8.91 19.38 -7.50
N TRP A 137 8.65 18.67 -6.40
CA TRP A 137 9.69 18.16 -5.48
C TRP A 137 10.01 16.69 -5.70
N LEU A 138 9.49 16.08 -6.76
CA LEU A 138 9.56 14.61 -6.96
C LEU A 138 10.99 14.09 -6.92
N ASP A 139 11.97 14.89 -7.36
CA ASP A 139 13.40 14.57 -7.36
C ASP A 139 13.73 13.27 -8.12
N ASN A 140 12.91 12.96 -9.13
CA ASN A 140 13.12 11.86 -10.06
C ASN A 140 12.45 12.18 -11.41
N PRO A 141 13.19 12.78 -12.36
CA PRO A 141 12.64 13.19 -13.66
C PRO A 141 12.21 12.00 -14.54
N SER A 142 12.67 10.79 -14.22
CA SER A 142 12.31 9.56 -14.95
C SER A 142 11.18 8.77 -14.31
N ALA A 143 10.64 9.21 -13.18
CA ALA A 143 9.55 8.50 -12.51
C ALA A 143 8.30 8.42 -13.37
N LEU A 144 7.68 7.24 -13.39
CA LEU A 144 6.41 6.99 -14.08
C LEU A 144 5.20 7.45 -13.26
N GLY A 145 5.38 7.60 -11.93
CA GLY A 145 4.29 7.90 -11.00
C GLY A 145 3.42 6.69 -10.66
N HIS A 146 3.88 5.49 -10.99
CA HIS A 146 3.22 4.22 -10.68
C HIS A 146 4.21 3.06 -10.67
N ALA A 147 3.83 1.92 -10.12
CA ALA A 147 4.74 0.77 -9.90
C ALA A 147 5.11 -0.02 -11.17
N GLY A 148 4.70 0.41 -12.36
CA GLY A 148 4.86 -0.37 -13.59
C GLY A 148 6.29 -0.78 -13.93
N ARG A 149 7.28 0.09 -13.64
CA ARG A 149 8.69 -0.26 -13.85
C ARG A 149 9.18 -1.28 -12.82
N THR A 150 8.86 -1.06 -11.57
CA THR A 150 9.28 -1.91 -10.44
C THR A 150 8.65 -3.30 -10.53
N LEU A 151 7.42 -3.38 -11.01
CA LEU A 151 6.67 -4.63 -11.16
C LEU A 151 6.75 -5.25 -12.57
N ALA A 152 7.61 -4.75 -13.46
CA ALA A 152 7.69 -5.19 -14.85
C ALA A 152 7.95 -6.70 -15.04
N ASN A 153 8.61 -7.34 -14.07
CA ASN A 153 8.92 -8.77 -14.11
C ASN A 153 7.99 -9.63 -13.23
N HIS A 154 6.93 -9.04 -12.65
CA HIS A 154 5.94 -9.79 -11.89
C HIS A 154 4.98 -10.49 -12.83
N THR A 155 4.64 -11.75 -12.52
CA THR A 155 3.77 -12.58 -13.38
C THR A 155 2.31 -12.18 -13.28
N ASP A 156 1.90 -11.56 -12.17
CA ASP A 156 0.53 -11.14 -11.89
C ASP A 156 0.49 -9.75 -11.23
N ALA A 157 0.76 -8.70 -12.01
CA ALA A 157 0.69 -7.32 -11.56
C ALA A 157 -0.35 -6.53 -12.35
N SER A 158 -1.24 -5.85 -11.62
CA SER A 158 -2.24 -4.93 -12.17
C SER A 158 -1.93 -3.50 -11.76
N ILE A 159 -1.85 -2.58 -12.72
CA ILE A 159 -1.64 -1.15 -12.49
C ILE A 159 -2.89 -0.40 -12.93
N VAL A 160 -3.52 0.31 -12.01
CA VAL A 160 -4.73 1.11 -12.28
C VAL A 160 -4.42 2.59 -12.05
N LEU A 161 -4.53 3.38 -13.10
CA LEU A 161 -4.36 4.83 -13.06
C LEU A 161 -5.72 5.50 -13.18
N ILE A 162 -6.11 6.32 -12.20
CA ILE A 162 -7.40 7.00 -12.18
C ILE A 162 -7.19 8.48 -12.49
N PRO A 163 -7.61 8.96 -13.68
CA PRO A 163 -7.50 10.37 -14.04
C PRO A 163 -8.31 11.27 -13.11
N GLY A 164 -7.72 12.39 -12.70
CA GLY A 164 -8.38 13.38 -11.84
C GLY A 164 -8.65 12.94 -10.40
N ALA A 165 -8.17 11.76 -10.00
CA ALA A 165 -8.35 11.26 -8.65
C ALA A 165 -7.53 12.06 -7.62
N PRO A 166 -8.02 12.22 -6.37
CA PRO A 166 -7.22 12.74 -5.28
C PRO A 166 -6.17 11.71 -4.83
N HIS A 167 -5.24 12.13 -3.95
CA HIS A 167 -4.26 11.21 -3.35
C HIS A 167 -4.92 10.09 -2.51
N THR A 168 -6.02 10.37 -1.81
CA THR A 168 -6.76 9.36 -1.04
C THR A 168 -7.83 8.70 -1.93
N LEU A 169 -7.63 7.42 -2.26
CA LEU A 169 -8.38 6.73 -3.32
C LEU A 169 -9.55 5.87 -2.84
N PHE A 170 -9.60 5.45 -1.58
CA PHE A 170 -10.48 4.37 -1.07
C PHE A 170 -11.99 4.58 -1.29
N ALA A 171 -12.46 5.84 -1.35
CA ALA A 171 -13.87 6.15 -1.53
C ALA A 171 -14.29 6.22 -3.02
N LEU A 172 -13.37 6.05 -3.94
CA LEU A 172 -13.65 6.16 -5.37
C LEU A 172 -14.26 4.85 -5.90
N PRO A 173 -15.36 4.92 -6.67
CA PRO A 173 -15.95 3.74 -7.30
C PRO A 173 -14.94 2.96 -8.17
N GLN A 174 -14.07 3.68 -8.91
CA GLN A 174 -13.04 3.06 -9.73
C GLN A 174 -12.04 2.25 -8.91
N THR A 175 -11.66 2.74 -7.72
CA THR A 175 -10.80 2.00 -6.80
C THR A 175 -11.51 0.76 -6.27
N GLN A 176 -12.77 0.90 -5.88
CA GLN A 176 -13.56 -0.22 -5.37
C GLN A 176 -13.72 -1.30 -6.44
N SER A 177 -14.08 -0.93 -7.68
CA SER A 177 -14.18 -1.90 -8.78
C SER A 177 -12.85 -2.61 -9.08
N ALA A 178 -11.72 -1.88 -9.04
CA ALA A 178 -10.41 -2.48 -9.24
C ALA A 178 -10.04 -3.47 -8.11
N VAL A 179 -10.37 -3.14 -6.87
CA VAL A 179 -10.14 -4.00 -5.70
C VAL A 179 -11.05 -5.21 -5.74
N GLU A 180 -12.35 -5.04 -6.05
CA GLU A 180 -13.32 -6.12 -6.15
C GLU A 180 -12.88 -7.17 -7.18
N GLY A 181 -12.62 -6.77 -8.42
CA GLY A 181 -12.16 -7.71 -9.44
C GLY A 181 -10.78 -8.35 -9.14
N PHE A 182 -9.91 -7.64 -8.38
CA PHE A 182 -8.66 -8.22 -7.90
C PHE A 182 -8.91 -9.29 -6.84
N LEU A 183 -9.77 -9.00 -5.85
CA LEU A 183 -10.11 -9.91 -4.76
C LEU A 183 -10.84 -11.15 -5.25
N GLU A 184 -11.81 -11.00 -6.16
CA GLU A 184 -12.51 -12.13 -6.80
C GLU A 184 -11.53 -13.13 -7.42
N ARG A 185 -10.53 -12.62 -8.16
CA ARG A 185 -9.52 -13.42 -8.82
C ARG A 185 -8.55 -14.09 -7.86
N VAL A 186 -8.11 -13.38 -6.79
CA VAL A 186 -7.08 -13.87 -5.86
C VAL A 186 -7.65 -14.81 -4.80
N LEU A 187 -8.89 -14.58 -4.39
CA LEU A 187 -9.55 -15.33 -3.32
C LEU A 187 -10.54 -16.36 -3.83
N GLU A 188 -10.78 -16.40 -5.16
CA GLU A 188 -11.74 -17.30 -5.81
C GLU A 188 -13.16 -17.14 -5.22
N LEU A 189 -13.60 -15.86 -5.07
CA LEU A 189 -14.89 -15.49 -4.47
C LEU A 189 -16.06 -15.67 -5.44
#